data_98f72c9cb49105b7a5ba06e5c0a94535
#
_entry.id   98f72c9cb49105b7a5ba06e5c0a94535
#
_cell.length_a   1.000
_cell.length_b   1.000
_cell.length_c   1.000
_cell.angle_alpha   90.00
_cell.angle_beta   90.00
_cell.angle_gamma   90.00
#
_symmetry.space_group_name_H-M   'P 1'
#
loop_
_entity.id
_entity.type
_entity.pdbx_description
1 polymer ?
#
loop_
_entity_poly.entity_id
_entity_poly.type
_entity_poly.pdbx_seq_one_letter_code
_entity_poly.pdbx_strand_id
1 'polypeptide(L)'
;MKGKEFKTIREQLDLTQDELAKVLCLSGKTAVSNIETGFRNPSKLVAVVLWHLDKLPKAKSRELQTQLKNLGERFELESKRKS
;
A
#
# COMPACT_ATOMS: atom_id res chain seq x y z
N MET A 1 -8.30 -10.61 4.84
CA MET A 1 -6.85 -10.81 4.60
C MET A 1 -6.13 -10.87 5.94
N LYS A 2 -5.34 -11.90 6.14
CA LYS A 2 -4.53 -12.05 7.36
C LYS A 2 -3.19 -11.32 7.20
N GLY A 3 -2.58 -10.95 8.32
CA GLY A 3 -1.30 -10.24 8.30
C GLY A 3 -0.19 -11.01 7.56
N LYS A 4 -0.20 -12.33 7.69
CA LYS A 4 0.79 -13.19 7.03
C LYS A 4 0.67 -13.14 5.51
N GLU A 5 -0.55 -13.12 4.99
CA GLU A 5 -0.82 -12.97 3.56
C GLU A 5 -0.40 -11.58 3.08
N PHE A 6 -0.72 -10.56 3.86
CA PHE A 6 -0.35 -9.18 3.56
C PHE A 6 1.17 -9.04 3.38
N LYS A 7 1.92 -9.59 4.31
CA LYS A 7 3.39 -9.60 4.26
C LYS A 7 3.92 -10.36 3.05
N THR A 8 3.36 -11.54 2.78
CA THR A 8 3.77 -12.36 1.63
C THR A 8 3.60 -11.63 0.32
N ILE A 9 2.44 -10.98 0.12
CA ILE A 9 2.18 -10.22 -1.11
C ILE A 9 3.16 -9.05 -1.21
N ARG A 10 3.39 -8.33 -0.12
CA ARG A 10 4.37 -7.22 -0.12
C ARG A 10 5.74 -7.70 -0.57
N GLU A 11 6.19 -8.81 -0.05
CA GLU A 11 7.50 -9.38 -0.42
C GLU A 11 7.54 -9.83 -1.87
N GLN A 12 6.44 -10.40 -2.38
CA GLN A 12 6.32 -10.76 -3.80
C GLN A 12 6.38 -9.54 -4.72
N LEU A 13 5.91 -8.40 -4.25
CA LEU A 13 5.97 -7.14 -5.00
C LEU A 13 7.32 -6.43 -4.86
N ASP A 14 8.25 -6.99 -4.10
CA ASP A 14 9.58 -6.41 -3.83
C ASP A 14 9.50 -5.02 -3.19
N LEU A 15 8.53 -4.82 -2.31
CA LEU A 15 8.34 -3.54 -1.63
C LEU A 15 8.76 -3.62 -0.18
N THR A 16 9.39 -2.55 0.32
CA THR A 16 9.61 -2.39 1.74
C THR A 16 8.29 -1.98 2.42
N GLN A 17 8.24 -2.06 3.74
CA GLN A 17 7.06 -1.61 4.49
C GLN A 17 6.77 -0.13 4.22
N ASP A 18 7.79 0.70 4.18
CA ASP A 18 7.64 2.13 3.90
C ASP A 18 7.11 2.38 2.49
N GLU A 19 7.64 1.67 1.49
CA GLU A 19 7.19 1.79 0.11
C GLU A 19 5.73 1.38 -0.04
N LEU A 20 5.34 0.26 0.58
CA LEU A 20 3.96 -0.20 0.52
C LEU A 20 3.01 0.79 1.19
N ALA A 21 3.43 1.39 2.30
CA ALA A 21 2.62 2.42 2.96
C ALA A 21 2.33 3.58 2.01
N LYS A 22 3.32 4.01 1.24
CA LYS A 22 3.14 5.09 0.26
C LYS A 22 2.20 4.69 -0.87
N VAL A 23 2.34 3.47 -1.38
CA VAL A 23 1.47 2.95 -2.46
C VAL A 23 0.01 2.86 -2.01
N LEU A 24 -0.22 2.38 -0.79
CA LEU A 24 -1.57 2.18 -0.25
C LEU A 24 -2.12 3.40 0.48
N CYS A 25 -1.39 4.51 0.48
CA CYS A 25 -1.79 5.75 1.15
C CYS A 25 -2.04 5.55 2.65
N LEU A 26 -1.23 4.71 3.27
CA LEU A 26 -1.26 4.50 4.72
C LEU A 26 -0.36 5.53 5.42
N SER A 27 -0.55 5.69 6.72
CA SER A 27 0.15 6.71 7.50
C SER A 27 1.67 6.53 7.55
N GLY A 28 2.17 5.31 7.36
CA GLY A 28 3.61 5.04 7.35
C GLY A 28 3.89 3.56 7.55
N LYS A 29 5.17 3.21 7.63
CA LYS A 29 5.60 1.81 7.77
C LYS A 29 5.02 1.14 9.03
N THR A 30 4.74 1.90 10.08
CA THR A 30 4.16 1.36 11.31
C THR A 30 2.76 0.80 11.04
N ALA A 31 1.97 1.46 10.18
CA ALA A 31 0.65 0.95 9.80
C ALA A 31 0.77 -0.40 9.09
N VAL A 32 1.74 -0.54 8.18
CA VAL A 32 2.01 -1.80 7.49
C VAL A 32 2.45 -2.88 8.48
N SER A 33 3.37 -2.54 9.37
CA SER A 33 3.86 -3.45 10.40
C SER A 33 2.72 -3.96 11.30
N ASN A 34 1.82 -3.07 11.71
CA ASN A 34 0.67 -3.43 12.54
C ASN A 34 -0.27 -4.41 11.84
N ILE A 35 -0.44 -4.27 10.53
CA ILE A 35 -1.24 -5.22 9.75
C ILE A 35 -0.52 -6.55 9.67
N GLU A 36 0.77 -6.55 9.39
CA GLU A 36 1.55 -7.78 9.22
C GLU A 36 1.65 -8.60 10.50
N THR A 37 1.68 -7.94 11.64
CA THR A 37 1.74 -8.63 12.94
C THR A 37 0.37 -9.06 13.46
N GLY A 38 -0.71 -8.67 12.78
CA GLY A 38 -2.07 -8.98 13.20
C GLY A 38 -2.64 -8.03 14.22
N PHE A 39 -1.90 -6.99 14.59
CA PHE A 39 -2.39 -5.97 15.54
C PHE A 39 -3.58 -5.20 14.97
N ARG A 40 -3.61 -4.99 13.66
CA ARG A 40 -4.73 -4.37 12.95
C ARG A 40 -5.06 -5.17 11.70
N ASN A 41 -6.32 -5.12 11.30
CA ASN A 41 -6.76 -5.69 10.03
C ASN A 41 -6.69 -4.62 8.94
N PRO A 42 -6.32 -4.98 7.70
CA PRO A 42 -6.39 -4.03 6.60
C PRO A 42 -7.85 -3.71 6.29
N SER A 43 -8.11 -2.48 5.84
CA SER A 43 -9.44 -2.13 5.37
C SER A 43 -9.77 -2.93 4.09
N LYS A 44 -11.05 -3.00 3.76
CA LYS A 44 -11.48 -3.68 2.54
C LYS A 44 -10.81 -3.08 1.31
N LEU A 45 -10.74 -1.75 1.22
CA LEU A 45 -10.11 -1.07 0.09
C LEU A 45 -8.64 -1.43 -0.03
N VAL A 46 -7.91 -1.41 1.08
CA VAL A 46 -6.48 -1.76 1.09
C VAL A 46 -6.28 -3.21 0.62
N ALA A 47 -7.09 -4.14 1.13
CA ALA A 47 -6.99 -5.55 0.74
C ALA A 47 -7.28 -5.73 -0.76
N VAL A 48 -8.33 -5.09 -1.27
CA VAL A 48 -8.72 -5.19 -2.68
C VAL A 48 -7.62 -4.63 -3.58
N VAL A 49 -7.08 -3.47 -3.25
CA VAL A 49 -6.00 -2.86 -4.04
C VAL A 49 -4.76 -3.75 -4.03
N LEU A 50 -4.39 -4.29 -2.88
CA LEU A 50 -3.22 -5.15 -2.78
C LEU A 50 -3.38 -6.45 -3.58
N TRP A 51 -4.55 -7.08 -3.51
CA TRP A 51 -4.84 -8.26 -4.32
C TRP A 51 -4.77 -7.95 -5.81
N HIS A 52 -5.26 -6.79 -6.22
CA HIS A 52 -5.21 -6.38 -7.62
C HIS A 52 -3.78 -6.20 -8.09
N LEU A 53 -2.94 -5.55 -7.29
CA LEU A 53 -1.51 -5.38 -7.61
C LEU A 53 -0.81 -6.72 -7.76
N ASP A 54 -1.17 -7.69 -6.93
CA ASP A 54 -0.58 -9.02 -6.98
C ASP A 54 -0.99 -9.80 -8.23
N LYS A 55 -2.20 -9.56 -8.77
CA LYS A 55 -2.71 -10.22 -9.96
C LYS A 55 -2.17 -9.65 -11.26
N LEU A 56 -1.76 -8.40 -11.27
CA LEU A 56 -1.28 -7.75 -12.49
C LEU A 56 0.08 -8.30 -12.93
N PRO A 57 0.36 -8.32 -14.25
CA PRO A 57 1.72 -8.55 -14.73
C PRO A 57 2.68 -7.56 -14.06
N LYS A 58 3.91 -7.99 -13.84
CA LYS A 58 4.88 -7.23 -13.05
C LYS A 58 5.05 -5.78 -13.52
N ALA A 59 5.16 -5.56 -14.83
CA ALA A 59 5.32 -4.22 -15.39
C ALA A 59 4.10 -3.33 -15.12
N LYS A 60 2.89 -3.88 -15.28
CA LYS A 60 1.64 -3.14 -15.04
C LYS A 60 1.43 -2.87 -13.55
N SER A 61 1.79 -3.83 -12.71
CA SER A 61 1.72 -3.64 -11.27
C SER A 61 2.61 -2.48 -10.82
N ARG A 62 3.84 -2.42 -11.31
CA ARG A 62 4.77 -1.32 -10.99
C ARG A 62 4.27 0.03 -11.48
N GLU A 63 3.69 0.06 -12.67
CA GLU A 63 3.11 1.28 -13.22
C GLU A 63 1.98 1.80 -12.32
N LEU A 64 1.07 0.91 -11.92
CA LEU A 64 -0.03 1.28 -11.02
C LEU A 64 0.48 1.70 -9.65
N GLN A 65 1.48 1.02 -9.10
CA GLN A 65 2.11 1.42 -7.84
C GLN A 65 2.62 2.86 -7.90
N THR A 66 3.31 3.21 -8.98
CA THR A 66 3.82 4.57 -9.18
C THR A 66 2.68 5.58 -9.26
N GLN A 67 1.62 5.27 -9.99
CA GLN A 67 0.46 6.14 -10.11
C GLN A 67 -0.23 6.37 -8.75
N LEU A 68 -0.42 5.31 -7.99
CA LEU A 68 -1.04 5.40 -6.66
C LEU A 68 -0.20 6.25 -5.70
N LYS A 69 1.10 6.03 -5.70
CA LYS A 69 2.02 6.80 -4.88
C LYS A 69 1.97 8.29 -5.23
N ASN A 70 2.01 8.61 -6.51
CA ASN A 70 1.98 10.00 -6.99
C ASN A 70 0.67 10.68 -6.64
N LEU A 71 -0.45 9.98 -6.78
CA LEU A 71 -1.76 10.53 -6.41
C LEU A 71 -1.89 10.75 -4.92
N GLY A 72 -1.32 9.87 -4.11
CA GLY A 72 -1.29 10.05 -2.65
C GLY A 72 -0.51 11.29 -2.26
N GLU A 73 0.64 11.52 -2.88
CA GLU A 73 1.45 12.71 -2.65
C GLU A 73 0.70 13.99 -3.08
N ARG A 74 0.02 13.94 -4.21
CA ARG A 74 -0.81 15.06 -4.68
C ARG A 74 -1.91 15.40 -3.68
N PHE A 75 -2.58 14.41 -3.16
CA PHE A 75 -3.63 14.62 -2.16
C PHE A 75 -3.08 15.32 -0.91
N GLU A 76 -1.93 14.88 -0.43
CA GLU A 76 -1.28 15.50 0.74
C GLU A 76 -0.91 16.95 0.49
N LEU A 77 -0.36 17.25 -0.69
CA LEU A 77 -0.01 18.62 -1.05
C LEU A 77 -1.23 19.53 -1.12
N GLU A 78 -2.32 19.04 -1.70
CA GLU A 78 -3.57 19.80 -1.77
C GLU A 78 -4.16 20.05 -0.38
N SER A 79 -4.08 19.07 0.52
CA SER A 79 -4.55 19.24 1.90
C SER A 79 -3.77 20.31 2.64
N LYS A 80 -2.46 20.39 2.41
CA LYS A 80 -1.61 21.41 3.04
C LYS A 80 -1.91 22.82 2.54
N ARG A 81 -2.33 22.95 1.28
CA ARG A 81 -2.64 24.26 0.69
C ARG A 81 -3.94 24.86 1.21
N LYS A 82 -4.82 24.05 1.78
CA LYS A 82 -6.13 24.49 2.27
C LYS A 82 -6.11 24.97 3.71
N SER A 83 -5.02 24.82 4.38
CA SER A 83 -4.89 25.25 5.78
C SER A 83 -4.55 26.73 5.93
#